data_f173e12b3649bd19babf9fdade815292
#
_entry.id   f173e12b3649bd19babf9fdade815292
#
_cell.length_a   1.000
_cell.length_b   1.000
_cell.length_c   1.000
_cell.angle_alpha   90.00
_cell.angle_beta   90.00
_cell.angle_gamma   90.00
#
_symmetry.space_group_name_H-M   'P 1'
#
loop_
_entity.id
_entity.type
_entity.pdbx_description
1 polymer ?
#
loop_
_entity_poly.entity_id
_entity_poly.type
_entity_poly.pdbx_seq_one_letter_code
_entity_poly.pdbx_strand_id
1 'polypeptide(L)'
;MATFTEKTEYDKIEIVGDYKGVHVRKINYILKDGTAVSSTFERYVLNPLVNDGSGNFIDNPLTKEPDGVTDIPADVKAVCNLFWTTEVKGAYKTFLENSLPS
;
A
#
# COMPACT_ATOMS: atom_id res chain seq x y z
N MET A 1 -38.05 1.40 3.45
CA MET A 1 -37.05 0.36 3.13
C MET A 1 -35.68 0.84 3.53
N ALA A 2 -34.91 0.02 4.21
CA ALA A 2 -33.57 0.41 4.62
C ALA A 2 -32.63 0.48 3.42
N THR A 3 -31.78 1.50 3.40
CA THR A 3 -30.77 1.66 2.36
C THR A 3 -29.41 1.27 2.89
N PHE A 4 -28.77 0.30 2.24
CA PHE A 4 -27.42 -0.12 2.58
C PHE A 4 -26.43 0.48 1.60
N THR A 5 -25.38 1.09 2.12
CA THR A 5 -24.29 1.65 1.32
C THR A 5 -22.96 1.21 1.90
N GLU A 6 -21.93 1.30 1.08
CA GLU A 6 -20.56 0.99 1.49
C GLU A 6 -19.72 2.25 1.52
N LYS A 7 -18.80 2.31 2.48
CA LYS A 7 -17.85 3.42 2.59
C LYS A 7 -16.49 2.85 2.94
N THR A 8 -15.45 3.34 2.29
CA THR A 8 -14.07 2.94 2.58
C THR A 8 -13.29 4.16 3.05
N GLU A 9 -12.57 4.01 4.15
CA GLU A 9 -11.68 5.04 4.68
C GLU A 9 -10.27 4.46 4.84
N TYR A 10 -9.25 5.26 4.56
CA TYR A 10 -7.86 4.93 4.82
C TYR A 10 -7.48 5.59 6.14
N ASP A 11 -7.55 4.82 7.22
CA ASP A 11 -7.44 5.39 8.56
C ASP A 11 -6.02 5.39 9.11
N LYS A 12 -5.09 4.71 8.44
CA LYS A 12 -3.72 4.65 8.92
C LYS A 12 -2.74 4.47 7.77
N ILE A 13 -1.73 5.34 7.73
CA ILE A 13 -0.57 5.20 6.83
C ILE A 13 0.65 5.26 7.73
N GLU A 14 1.47 4.20 7.71
CA GLU A 14 2.61 4.07 8.61
C GLU A 14 3.88 3.76 7.81
N ILE A 15 4.96 4.46 8.13
CA ILE A 15 6.25 4.23 7.49
C ILE A 15 7.10 3.43 8.46
N VAL A 16 7.59 2.27 8.01
CA VAL A 16 8.24 1.30 8.88
C VAL A 16 9.60 0.90 8.31
N GLY A 17 10.59 0.91 9.16
CA GLY A 17 11.91 0.34 8.89
C GLY A 17 12.83 1.24 8.08
N ASP A 18 14.04 0.72 7.86
CA ASP A 18 15.11 1.45 7.17
C ASP A 18 14.80 1.69 5.69
N TYR A 19 13.99 0.81 5.09
CA TYR A 19 13.64 0.89 3.68
C TYR A 19 12.30 1.57 3.45
N LYS A 20 11.77 2.20 4.50
CA LYS A 20 10.54 3.00 4.43
C LYS A 20 9.36 2.25 3.79
N GLY A 21 9.15 1.01 4.23
CA GLY A 21 7.94 0.26 3.86
C GLY A 21 6.71 1.04 4.30
N VAL A 22 5.72 1.19 3.42
CA VAL A 22 4.51 1.95 3.74
C VAL A 22 3.39 0.96 4.02
N HIS A 23 2.91 0.97 5.26
CA HIS A 23 1.82 0.12 5.70
C HIS A 23 0.53 0.93 5.65
N VAL A 24 -0.46 0.41 4.95
CA VAL A 24 -1.74 1.09 4.77
C VAL A 24 -2.83 0.23 5.39
N ARG A 25 -3.67 0.86 6.19
CA ARG A 25 -4.87 0.23 6.73
C ARG A 25 -6.09 0.97 6.22
N LYS A 26 -7.06 0.22 5.72
CA LYS A 26 -8.34 0.79 5.34
C LYS A 26 -9.46 0.09 6.06
N ILE A 27 -10.54 0.83 6.29
CA ILE A 27 -11.76 0.34 6.93
C ILE A 27 -12.86 0.36 5.90
N ASN A 28 -13.52 -0.77 5.72
CA ASN A 28 -14.70 -0.87 4.87
C ASN A 28 -15.92 -0.91 5.78
N TYR A 29 -16.82 0.07 5.63
CA TYR A 29 -18.03 0.17 6.41
C TYR A 29 -19.23 -0.26 5.59
N ILE A 30 -20.16 -0.91 6.26
CA ILE A 30 -21.51 -1.09 5.72
C ILE A 30 -22.42 -0.17 6.51
N LEU A 31 -23.09 0.75 5.82
CA LEU A 31 -23.98 1.73 6.42
C LEU A 31 -25.42 1.35 6.16
N LYS A 32 -26.26 1.48 7.18
CA LYS A 32 -27.71 1.35 7.05
C LYS A 32 -28.31 2.71 7.35
N ASP A 33 -28.95 3.31 6.33
CA ASP A 33 -29.54 4.65 6.45
C ASP A 33 -28.56 5.69 6.98
N GLY A 34 -27.29 5.58 6.56
CA GLY A 34 -26.24 6.52 6.96
C GLY A 34 -25.52 6.16 8.26
N THR A 35 -25.92 5.11 8.95
CA THR A 35 -25.31 4.69 10.22
C THR A 35 -24.50 3.42 10.00
N ALA A 36 -23.25 3.41 10.46
CA ALA A 36 -22.38 2.25 10.33
C ALA A 36 -22.92 1.09 11.18
N VAL A 37 -23.19 -0.04 10.56
CA VAL A 37 -23.69 -1.26 11.24
C VAL A 37 -22.65 -2.38 11.21
N SER A 38 -21.64 -2.28 10.35
CA SER A 38 -20.58 -3.28 10.26
C SER A 38 -19.32 -2.62 9.71
N SER A 39 -18.16 -3.14 10.08
CA SER A 39 -16.90 -2.68 9.52
C SER A 39 -15.90 -3.82 9.48
N THR A 40 -14.99 -3.77 8.49
CA THR A 40 -13.88 -4.70 8.37
C THR A 40 -12.61 -3.92 8.08
N PHE A 41 -11.47 -4.45 8.52
CA PHE A 41 -10.17 -3.85 8.28
C PHE A 41 -9.42 -4.62 7.22
N GLU A 42 -8.74 -3.90 6.34
CA GLU A 42 -7.79 -4.47 5.40
C GLU A 42 -6.46 -3.75 5.54
N ARG A 43 -5.37 -4.51 5.43
CA ARG A 43 -4.03 -3.95 5.51
C ARG A 43 -3.21 -4.45 4.33
N TYR A 44 -2.35 -3.56 3.82
CA TYR A 44 -1.36 -3.96 2.83
C TYR A 44 -0.08 -3.16 3.02
N VAL A 45 0.98 -3.65 2.41
CA VAL A 45 2.31 -3.04 2.52
C VAL A 45 2.80 -2.70 1.11
N LEU A 46 3.35 -1.49 0.97
CA LEU A 46 3.98 -1.06 -0.26
C LEU A 46 5.49 -0.93 -0.03
N ASN A 47 6.27 -1.49 -0.92
CA ASN A 47 7.72 -1.43 -0.87
C ASN A 47 8.27 -0.57 -2.00
N PRO A 48 9.47 0.05 -1.82
CA PRO A 48 10.03 0.94 -2.84
C PRO A 48 10.27 0.29 -4.18
N LEU A 49 10.61 -0.99 -4.19
CA LEU A 49 10.88 -1.72 -5.42
C LEU A 49 10.00 -2.96 -5.49
N VAL A 50 9.71 -3.38 -6.72
CA VAL A 50 8.98 -4.61 -7.00
C VAL A 50 9.74 -5.41 -8.05
N ASN A 51 9.51 -6.73 -8.07
CA ASN A 51 10.08 -7.59 -9.10
C ASN A 51 9.23 -7.45 -10.37
N ASP A 52 9.87 -7.28 -11.51
CA ASP A 52 9.18 -7.10 -12.79
C ASP A 52 8.74 -8.42 -13.45
N GLY A 53 8.96 -9.54 -12.77
CA GLY A 53 8.65 -10.86 -13.34
C GLY A 53 9.79 -11.50 -14.12
N SER A 54 10.84 -10.74 -14.39
CA SER A 54 12.03 -11.21 -15.12
C SER A 54 13.27 -11.28 -14.23
N GLY A 55 13.11 -11.09 -12.93
CA GLY A 55 14.22 -11.14 -11.97
C GLY A 55 14.85 -9.79 -11.69
N ASN A 56 14.33 -8.72 -12.27
CA ASN A 56 14.84 -7.38 -12.05
C ASN A 56 13.98 -6.64 -11.02
N PHE A 57 14.61 -5.78 -10.23
CA PHE A 57 13.91 -4.92 -9.28
C PHE A 57 13.74 -3.55 -9.88
N ILE A 58 12.49 -3.12 -10.00
CA ILE A 58 12.13 -1.82 -10.57
C ILE A 58 11.37 -0.99 -9.53
N ASP A 59 11.28 0.30 -9.77
CA ASP A 59 10.49 1.19 -8.90
C ASP A 59 9.04 0.72 -8.85
N ASN A 60 8.45 0.74 -7.66
CA ASN A 60 7.04 0.41 -7.51
C ASN A 60 6.21 1.45 -8.26
N PRO A 61 5.43 1.05 -9.28
CA PRO A 61 4.65 1.99 -10.08
C PRO A 61 3.48 2.63 -9.34
N LEU A 62 3.10 2.09 -8.18
CA LEU A 62 2.00 2.61 -7.34
C LEU A 62 0.69 2.77 -8.12
N THR A 63 0.33 1.77 -8.88
CA THR A 63 -0.89 1.80 -9.71
C THR A 63 -2.10 1.24 -8.99
N LYS A 64 -2.05 -0.03 -8.62
CA LYS A 64 -3.18 -0.74 -8.00
C LYS A 64 -2.82 -1.27 -6.63
N GLU A 65 -3.84 -1.36 -5.77
CA GLU A 65 -3.74 -2.08 -4.51
C GLU A 65 -3.58 -3.59 -4.78
N PRO A 66 -3.29 -4.40 -3.75
CA PRO A 66 -3.10 -5.85 -3.95
C PRO A 66 -4.28 -6.57 -4.59
N ASP A 67 -5.48 -5.99 -4.56
CA ASP A 67 -6.65 -6.55 -5.24
C ASP A 67 -6.54 -6.50 -6.77
N GLY A 68 -5.60 -5.71 -7.31
CA GLY A 68 -5.40 -5.56 -8.75
C GLY A 68 -6.44 -4.70 -9.45
N VAL A 69 -7.38 -4.11 -8.72
CA VAL A 69 -8.51 -3.36 -9.27
C VAL A 69 -8.57 -1.93 -8.75
N THR A 70 -8.42 -1.74 -7.44
CA THR A 70 -8.55 -0.44 -6.79
C THR A 70 -7.28 0.38 -6.98
N ASP A 71 -7.43 1.62 -7.42
CA ASP A 71 -6.28 2.54 -7.55
C ASP A 71 -5.76 2.91 -6.17
N ILE A 72 -4.43 2.98 -6.04
CA ILE A 72 -3.80 3.46 -4.81
C ILE A 72 -4.16 4.93 -4.64
N PRO A 73 -4.65 5.35 -3.44
CA PRO A 73 -5.03 6.75 -3.21
C PRO A 73 -3.87 7.72 -3.43
N ALA A 74 -4.19 8.93 -3.87
CA ALA A 74 -3.19 9.97 -4.11
C ALA A 74 -2.37 10.30 -2.87
N ASP A 75 -2.99 10.30 -1.70
CA ASP A 75 -2.29 10.56 -0.43
C ASP A 75 -1.24 9.50 -0.13
N VAL A 76 -1.56 8.24 -0.38
CA VAL A 76 -0.63 7.12 -0.18
C VAL A 76 0.53 7.24 -1.15
N LYS A 77 0.25 7.54 -2.43
CA LYS A 77 1.30 7.75 -3.43
C LYS A 77 2.24 8.89 -3.02
N ALA A 78 1.68 9.99 -2.52
CA ALA A 78 2.46 11.14 -2.09
C ALA A 78 3.40 10.79 -0.95
N VAL A 79 2.92 10.03 0.04
CA VAL A 79 3.76 9.56 1.15
C VAL A 79 4.88 8.67 0.64
N CYS A 80 4.57 7.71 -0.23
CA CYS A 80 5.58 6.83 -0.80
C CYS A 80 6.65 7.62 -1.56
N ASN A 81 6.25 8.54 -2.41
CA ASN A 81 7.18 9.34 -3.20
C ASN A 81 8.05 10.26 -2.34
N LEU A 82 7.52 10.73 -1.22
CA LEU A 82 8.27 11.58 -0.30
C LEU A 82 9.40 10.80 0.39
N PHE A 83 9.13 9.58 0.82
CA PHE A 83 10.09 8.79 1.61
C PHE A 83 10.96 7.86 0.78
N TRP A 84 10.56 7.50 -0.43
CA TRP A 84 11.31 6.61 -1.30
C TRP A 84 12.31 7.38 -2.14
N THR A 85 13.36 7.85 -1.49
CA THR A 85 14.44 8.58 -2.17
C THR A 85 15.33 7.63 -2.95
N THR A 86 16.21 8.18 -3.79
CA THR A 86 17.19 7.38 -4.52
C THR A 86 18.05 6.56 -3.56
N GLU A 87 18.42 7.13 -2.42
CA GLU A 87 19.21 6.43 -1.41
C GLU A 87 18.46 5.25 -0.81
N VAL A 88 17.19 5.44 -0.46
CA VAL A 88 16.36 4.37 0.11
C VAL A 88 16.18 3.25 -0.91
N LYS A 89 15.87 3.59 -2.16
CA LYS A 89 15.70 2.60 -3.22
C LYS A 89 16.99 1.82 -3.47
N GLY A 90 18.13 2.50 -3.49
CA GLY A 90 19.43 1.85 -3.68
C GLY A 90 19.77 0.90 -2.53
N ALA A 91 19.53 1.31 -1.29
CA ALA A 91 19.76 0.46 -0.12
C ALA A 91 18.86 -0.76 -0.14
N TYR A 92 17.59 -0.59 -0.50
CA TYR A 92 16.64 -1.69 -0.58
C TYR A 92 17.01 -2.66 -1.70
N LYS A 93 17.45 -2.15 -2.84
CA LYS A 93 17.90 -3.00 -3.95
C LYS A 93 19.09 -3.86 -3.52
N THR A 94 20.05 -3.28 -2.83
CA THR A 94 21.21 -4.00 -2.32
C THR A 94 20.78 -5.10 -1.34
N PHE A 95 19.85 -4.77 -0.44
CA PHE A 95 19.30 -5.74 0.50
C PHE A 95 18.64 -6.91 -0.23
N LEU A 96 17.81 -6.63 -1.24
CA LEU A 96 17.10 -7.65 -2.01
C LEU A 96 18.08 -8.55 -2.78
N GLU A 97 19.09 -7.94 -3.39
CA GLU A 97 20.10 -8.71 -4.15
C GLU A 97 20.91 -9.62 -3.22
N ASN A 98 21.25 -9.14 -2.02
CA ASN A 98 21.98 -9.94 -1.04
C ASN A 98 21.13 -11.04 -0.41
N SER A 99 19.82 -10.93 -0.50
CA SER A 99 18.88 -11.91 0.05
C SER A 99 18.51 -13.00 -0.94
N LEU A 100 18.95 -12.89 -2.20
CA LEU A 100 18.67 -13.90 -3.20
C LEU A 100 19.57 -15.11 -2.97
N PRO A 101 19.04 -16.32 -3.18
CA PRO A 101 19.88 -17.52 -3.10
C PRO A 101 20.91 -17.48 -4.23
N SER A 102 22.11 -17.87 -3.91
CA SER A 102 23.20 -17.95 -4.87
C SER A 102 23.24 -19.30 -5.58
#